data_f5ff0c7cd70695727b6969258c9d38b8
#
_entry.id   f5ff0c7cd70695727b6969258c9d38b8
#
_cell.length_a   1.000
_cell.length_b   1.000
_cell.length_c   1.000
_cell.angle_alpha   90.00
_cell.angle_beta   90.00
_cell.angle_gamma   90.00
#
_symmetry.space_group_name_H-M   'P 1'
#
loop_
_entity.id
_entity.type
_entity.pdbx_description
1 polymer ?
#
loop_
_entity_poly.entity_id
_entity_poly.type
_entity_poly.pdbx_seq_one_letter_code
_entity_poly.pdbx_strand_id
1 'polypeptide(L)'
;VALDVSNQLKAHGKVNRGWLGIVIQELSKELAESFGMKNTNGTLVAGVEKNSPADKGGLEAGDVIVKFDGKAIVASTDLPRAVAAVKPGKVAVVEVLRKGSQKTLNVTVGEMPTEGAEVAQANKPSAKAEPDRIGLVLKEATPQQRKKLNGKNGLIVIEAQGAVAQAGVRRGDVILGLNNTEVQSLEQFSKQLASFGPGKSVALLVLRGENTLYVPVRIPAAK
;
A
#
# COMPACT_ATOMS: atom_id res chain seq x y z
N VAL A 1 10.78 18.55 21.85
CA VAL A 1 9.48 18.32 21.18
C VAL A 1 8.40 19.21 21.79
N ALA A 2 8.16 19.19 23.11
CA ALA A 2 7.12 20.02 23.73
C ALA A 2 7.39 21.53 23.64
N LEU A 3 8.64 21.95 23.78
CA LEU A 3 9.08 23.34 23.65
C LEU A 3 8.95 23.87 22.19
N ASP A 4 9.23 23.03 21.19
CA ASP A 4 9.09 23.42 19.78
C ASP A 4 7.63 23.61 19.38
N VAL A 5 6.75 22.72 19.87
CA VAL A 5 5.29 22.83 19.69
C VAL A 5 4.74 24.10 20.35
N SER A 6 5.19 24.42 21.56
CA SER A 6 4.80 25.65 22.28
C SER A 6 5.26 26.91 21.55
N ASN A 7 6.48 26.90 21.00
CA ASN A 7 7.02 28.04 20.25
C ASN A 7 6.33 28.23 18.89
N GLN A 8 5.96 27.14 18.19
CA GLN A 8 5.22 27.21 16.92
C GLN A 8 3.78 27.68 17.14
N LEU A 9 3.11 27.25 18.22
CA LEU A 9 1.76 27.71 18.57
C LEU A 9 1.75 29.21 18.93
N LYS A 10 2.79 29.69 19.63
CA LYS A 10 2.93 31.11 19.99
C LYS A 10 3.26 32.00 18.79
N ALA A 11 4.02 31.49 17.82
CA ALA A 11 4.49 32.30 16.68
C ALA A 11 3.51 32.28 15.49
N HIS A 12 2.76 31.20 15.26
CA HIS A 12 1.96 31.02 14.05
C HIS A 12 0.54 30.45 14.28
N GLY A 13 0.14 30.19 15.52
CA GLY A 13 -1.20 29.68 15.85
C GLY A 13 -1.49 28.25 15.31
N LYS A 14 -0.51 27.60 14.64
CA LYS A 14 -0.62 26.27 14.04
C LYS A 14 0.69 25.52 14.19
N VAL A 15 0.60 24.22 14.43
CA VAL A 15 1.75 23.29 14.39
C VAL A 15 1.83 22.72 12.98
N ASN A 16 2.76 23.21 12.18
CA ASN A 16 2.99 22.70 10.83
C ASN A 16 3.79 21.41 10.93
N ARG A 17 3.11 20.27 10.73
CA ARG A 17 3.74 18.95 10.67
C ARG A 17 4.04 18.59 9.23
N GLY A 18 5.24 18.09 9.00
CA GLY A 18 5.60 17.52 7.71
C GLY A 18 4.62 16.40 7.31
N TRP A 19 4.27 16.35 6.03
CA TRP A 19 3.35 15.39 5.46
C TRP A 19 3.86 14.91 4.09
N LEU A 20 3.62 13.64 3.77
CA LEU A 20 4.03 13.04 2.50
C LEU A 20 2.86 12.60 1.62
N GLY A 21 1.69 12.30 2.20
CA GLY A 21 0.54 11.77 1.47
C GLY A 21 0.71 10.31 1.06
N ILE A 22 1.10 9.47 2.02
CA ILE A 22 1.24 8.02 1.84
C ILE A 22 0.44 7.27 2.89
N VAL A 23 -0.04 6.10 2.50
CA VAL A 23 -0.56 5.09 3.42
C VAL A 23 0.58 4.11 3.69
N ILE A 24 0.92 3.94 4.95
CA ILE A 24 2.01 3.05 5.37
C ILE A 24 1.45 1.82 6.06
N GLN A 25 2.20 0.72 5.97
CA GLN A 25 1.88 -0.55 6.60
C GLN A 25 3.14 -1.16 7.19
N GLU A 26 2.99 -1.83 8.35
CA GLU A 26 4.06 -2.58 8.97
C GLU A 26 4.48 -3.76 8.10
N LEU A 27 5.78 -4.00 8.01
CA LEU A 27 6.33 -5.07 7.20
C LEU A 27 6.38 -6.36 8.01
N SER A 28 5.34 -7.21 7.88
CA SER A 28 5.35 -8.55 8.48
C SER A 28 6.38 -9.46 7.80
N LYS A 29 6.72 -10.57 8.44
CA LYS A 29 7.66 -11.55 7.88
C LYS A 29 7.19 -12.09 6.52
N GLU A 30 5.90 -12.38 6.40
CA GLU A 30 5.29 -12.88 5.16
C GLU A 30 5.32 -11.83 4.04
N LEU A 31 5.10 -10.54 4.39
CA LEU A 31 5.25 -9.44 3.45
C LEU A 31 6.71 -9.28 3.03
N ALA A 32 7.65 -9.29 3.95
CA ALA A 32 9.08 -9.22 3.64
C ALA A 32 9.51 -10.33 2.69
N GLU A 33 9.08 -11.58 2.92
CA GLU A 33 9.33 -12.70 2.02
C GLU A 33 8.74 -12.49 0.63
N SER A 34 7.50 -11.98 0.53
CA SER A 34 6.84 -11.73 -0.76
C SER A 34 7.50 -10.61 -1.56
N PHE A 35 8.19 -9.67 -0.90
CA PHE A 35 8.99 -8.61 -1.51
C PHE A 35 10.47 -8.99 -1.70
N GLY A 36 10.86 -10.23 -1.38
CA GLY A 36 12.23 -10.74 -1.52
C GLY A 36 13.21 -10.15 -0.51
N MET A 37 12.73 -9.65 0.63
CA MET A 37 13.55 -9.08 1.70
C MET A 37 13.98 -10.17 2.69
N LYS A 38 15.19 -10.01 3.25
CA LYS A 38 15.75 -10.93 4.25
C LYS A 38 15.35 -10.56 5.69
N ASN A 39 14.87 -9.35 5.91
CA ASN A 39 14.46 -8.83 7.22
C ASN A 39 13.19 -7.99 7.09
N THR A 40 12.62 -7.59 8.21
CA THR A 40 11.41 -6.78 8.31
C THR A 40 11.69 -5.30 8.58
N ASN A 41 12.94 -4.84 8.36
CA ASN A 41 13.30 -3.45 8.58
C ASN A 41 12.72 -2.56 7.48
N GLY A 42 12.13 -1.46 7.88
CA GLY A 42 11.49 -0.50 6.99
C GLY A 42 9.99 -0.41 7.18
N THR A 43 9.37 0.40 6.37
CA THR A 43 7.91 0.52 6.33
C THR A 43 7.41 0.40 4.89
N LEU A 44 6.37 -0.39 4.69
CA LEU A 44 5.77 -0.62 3.37
C LEU A 44 4.83 0.53 3.02
N VAL A 45 4.98 1.09 1.84
CA VAL A 45 4.04 2.04 1.25
C VAL A 45 2.88 1.26 0.64
N ALA A 46 1.74 1.25 1.31
CA ALA A 46 0.52 0.57 0.84
C ALA A 46 -0.24 1.42 -0.19
N GLY A 47 -0.07 2.74 -0.16
CA GLY A 47 -0.69 3.65 -1.11
C GLY A 47 -0.01 5.00 -1.14
N VAL A 48 -0.14 5.70 -2.27
CA VAL A 48 0.33 7.07 -2.47
C VAL A 48 -0.85 7.90 -2.95
N GLU A 49 -1.09 9.02 -2.29
CA GLU A 49 -2.15 9.95 -2.63
C GLU A 49 -1.75 10.76 -3.86
N LYS A 50 -2.65 10.90 -4.82
CA LYS A 50 -2.40 11.66 -6.05
C LYS A 50 -2.10 13.13 -5.76
N ASN A 51 -1.14 13.70 -6.49
CA ASN A 51 -0.66 15.07 -6.33
C ASN A 51 0.00 15.38 -4.97
N SER A 52 0.19 14.37 -4.12
CA SER A 52 0.88 14.51 -2.85
C SER A 52 2.39 14.76 -3.05
N PRO A 53 3.10 15.20 -2.00
CA PRO A 53 4.56 15.26 -1.98
C PRO A 53 5.24 13.96 -2.38
N ALA A 54 4.71 12.82 -1.93
CA ALA A 54 5.23 11.50 -2.23
C ALA A 54 5.05 11.13 -3.72
N ASP A 55 3.87 11.40 -4.28
CA ASP A 55 3.56 11.18 -5.71
C ASP A 55 4.50 12.00 -6.60
N LYS A 56 4.66 13.30 -6.30
CA LYS A 56 5.59 14.19 -7.01
C LYS A 56 7.05 13.78 -6.84
N GLY A 57 7.41 13.19 -5.71
CA GLY A 57 8.76 12.66 -5.43
C GLY A 57 9.02 11.28 -6.04
N GLY A 58 8.02 10.67 -6.71
CA GLY A 58 8.14 9.38 -7.38
C GLY A 58 8.07 8.17 -6.45
N LEU A 59 7.48 8.30 -5.25
CA LEU A 59 7.12 7.16 -4.40
C LEU A 59 5.94 6.40 -5.02
N GLU A 60 5.96 5.08 -4.91
CA GLU A 60 4.93 4.19 -5.44
C GLU A 60 4.45 3.21 -4.37
N ALA A 61 3.21 2.71 -4.52
CA ALA A 61 2.75 1.58 -3.72
C ALA A 61 3.64 0.36 -3.96
N GLY A 62 4.05 -0.31 -2.89
CA GLY A 62 5.01 -1.41 -2.92
C GLY A 62 6.46 -1.01 -2.66
N ASP A 63 6.76 0.27 -2.48
CA ASP A 63 8.06 0.69 -1.97
C ASP A 63 8.19 0.34 -0.48
N VAL A 64 9.35 -0.12 -0.08
CA VAL A 64 9.71 -0.25 1.34
C VAL A 64 10.69 0.85 1.69
N ILE A 65 10.28 1.81 2.51
CA ILE A 65 11.14 2.91 2.96
C ILE A 65 12.07 2.37 4.04
N VAL A 66 13.38 2.41 3.78
CA VAL A 66 14.43 1.93 4.70
C VAL A 66 15.20 3.06 5.36
N LYS A 67 15.25 4.26 4.71
CA LYS A 67 15.80 5.48 5.31
C LYS A 67 15.02 6.72 4.88
N PHE A 68 14.96 7.71 5.75
CA PHE A 68 14.35 9.01 5.52
C PHE A 68 15.26 10.12 6.09
N ASP A 69 15.68 11.07 5.24
CA ASP A 69 16.59 12.18 5.57
C ASP A 69 17.82 11.71 6.38
N GLY A 70 18.45 10.61 5.93
CA GLY A 70 19.63 9.99 6.55
C GLY A 70 19.34 9.11 7.79
N LYS A 71 18.11 9.09 8.31
CA LYS A 71 17.72 8.28 9.47
C LYS A 71 17.20 6.92 9.01
N ALA A 72 17.70 5.84 9.61
CA ALA A 72 17.19 4.50 9.36
C ALA A 72 15.74 4.37 9.87
N ILE A 73 14.89 3.74 9.06
CA ILE A 73 13.53 3.38 9.39
C ILE A 73 13.53 1.87 9.65
N VAL A 74 13.29 1.49 10.89
CA VAL A 74 13.27 0.07 11.32
C VAL A 74 11.82 -0.39 11.51
N ALA A 75 10.99 0.45 12.12
CA ALA A 75 9.58 0.18 12.35
C ALA A 75 8.67 1.20 11.62
N SER A 76 7.42 0.82 11.38
CA SER A 76 6.44 1.70 10.73
C SER A 76 6.19 3.01 11.48
N THR A 77 6.38 3.01 12.79
CA THR A 77 6.24 4.20 13.66
C THR A 77 7.38 5.22 13.54
N ASP A 78 8.52 4.82 12.96
CA ASP A 78 9.69 5.71 12.84
C ASP A 78 9.48 6.76 11.74
N LEU A 79 8.85 6.36 10.64
CA LEU A 79 8.65 7.23 9.48
C LEU A 79 7.77 8.46 9.82
N PRO A 80 6.60 8.34 10.44
CA PRO A 80 5.79 9.50 10.82
C PRO A 80 6.54 10.47 11.73
N ARG A 81 7.34 9.95 12.66
CA ARG A 81 8.17 10.78 13.56
C ARG A 81 9.27 11.51 12.78
N ALA A 82 9.93 10.82 11.84
CA ALA A 82 10.98 11.41 11.02
C ALA A 82 10.41 12.49 10.09
N VAL A 83 9.27 12.24 9.45
CA VAL A 83 8.57 13.19 8.57
C VAL A 83 8.10 14.42 9.34
N ALA A 84 7.48 14.24 10.51
CA ALA A 84 7.00 15.33 11.35
C ALA A 84 8.13 16.25 11.86
N ALA A 85 9.37 15.75 11.93
CA ALA A 85 10.55 16.53 12.34
C ALA A 85 11.11 17.41 11.21
N VAL A 86 10.71 17.17 9.96
CA VAL A 86 11.15 17.95 8.80
C VAL A 86 10.16 19.10 8.55
N LYS A 87 10.67 20.30 8.34
CA LYS A 87 9.84 21.47 8.03
C LYS A 87 9.18 21.30 6.65
N PRO A 88 7.89 21.63 6.50
CA PRO A 88 7.25 21.71 5.19
C PRO A 88 8.05 22.58 4.21
N GLY A 89 8.12 22.17 2.94
CA GLY A 89 8.93 22.81 1.90
C GLY A 89 10.38 22.33 1.81
N LYS A 90 10.89 21.59 2.81
CA LYS A 90 12.23 21.01 2.75
C LYS A 90 12.23 19.75 1.89
N VAL A 91 13.28 19.59 1.08
CA VAL A 91 13.52 18.33 0.35
C VAL A 91 14.17 17.33 1.30
N ALA A 92 13.56 16.17 1.46
CA ALA A 92 14.08 15.03 2.19
C ALA A 92 14.54 13.93 1.24
N VAL A 93 15.65 13.29 1.55
CA VAL A 93 16.16 12.13 0.80
C VAL A 93 15.52 10.86 1.35
N VAL A 94 14.87 10.08 0.48
CA VAL A 94 14.17 8.85 0.85
C VAL A 94 14.84 7.67 0.15
N GLU A 95 15.40 6.74 0.91
CA GLU A 95 15.91 5.48 0.37
C GLU A 95 14.83 4.41 0.47
N VAL A 96 14.49 3.82 -0.67
CA VAL A 96 13.46 2.78 -0.77
C VAL A 96 14.01 1.53 -1.42
N LEU A 97 13.42 0.40 -1.06
CA LEU A 97 13.59 -0.86 -1.78
C LEU A 97 12.35 -1.04 -2.67
N ARG A 98 12.57 -1.06 -3.99
CA ARG A 98 11.54 -1.25 -5.02
C ARG A 98 11.91 -2.47 -5.88
N LYS A 99 11.07 -3.50 -5.89
CA LYS A 99 11.30 -4.75 -6.65
C LYS A 99 12.69 -5.35 -6.40
N GLY A 100 13.12 -5.38 -5.12
CA GLY A 100 14.43 -5.90 -4.72
C GLY A 100 15.63 -4.99 -5.01
N SER A 101 15.41 -3.82 -5.63
CA SER A 101 16.47 -2.84 -5.94
C SER A 101 16.35 -1.60 -5.06
N GLN A 102 17.47 -1.15 -4.52
CA GLN A 102 17.52 0.08 -3.74
C GLN A 102 17.46 1.30 -4.67
N LYS A 103 16.59 2.26 -4.34
CA LYS A 103 16.45 3.54 -5.03
C LYS A 103 16.50 4.68 -4.04
N THR A 104 17.01 5.81 -4.48
CA THR A 104 17.04 7.06 -3.72
C THR A 104 16.13 8.06 -4.43
N LEU A 105 15.19 8.63 -3.69
CA LEU A 105 14.20 9.59 -4.16
C LEU A 105 14.32 10.89 -3.36
N ASN A 106 14.06 12.02 -4.03
CA ASN A 106 14.00 13.33 -3.39
C ASN A 106 12.53 13.74 -3.27
N VAL A 107 12.05 13.89 -2.05
CA VAL A 107 10.66 14.23 -1.77
C VAL A 107 10.59 15.56 -1.04
N THR A 108 9.88 16.52 -1.60
CA THR A 108 9.61 17.80 -0.91
C THR A 108 8.49 17.57 0.10
N VAL A 109 8.81 17.68 1.38
CA VAL A 109 7.83 17.47 2.47
C VAL A 109 6.75 18.55 2.38
N GLY A 110 5.48 18.16 2.37
CA GLY A 110 4.33 19.07 2.35
C GLY A 110 3.81 19.40 3.73
N GLU A 111 2.81 20.26 3.78
CA GLU A 111 2.00 20.55 4.97
C GLU A 111 0.76 19.64 4.96
N MET A 112 0.36 19.14 6.13
CA MET A 112 -0.78 18.23 6.27
C MET A 112 -2.09 18.96 5.90
N PRO A 113 -2.89 18.47 4.92
CA PRO A 113 -4.19 19.07 4.60
C PRO A 113 -5.14 18.98 5.79
N THR A 114 -5.90 20.07 6.02
CA THR A 114 -6.88 20.14 7.10
C THR A 114 -8.30 19.82 6.62
N GLU A 115 -8.52 18.70 5.94
CA GLU A 115 -9.88 18.26 5.65
C GLU A 115 -10.03 16.73 5.58
N GLY A 116 -11.18 16.26 6.09
CA GLY A 116 -11.47 14.89 6.40
C GLY A 116 -11.94 14.05 5.21
N ALA A 117 -11.79 12.75 5.37
CA ALA A 117 -12.21 11.72 4.42
C ALA A 117 -13.67 11.31 4.63
N GLU A 118 -14.47 11.33 3.57
CA GLU A 118 -15.82 10.76 3.53
C GLU A 118 -15.80 9.28 3.16
N VAL A 119 -16.66 8.52 3.83
CA VAL A 119 -16.80 7.06 3.68
C VAL A 119 -17.99 6.76 2.78
N ALA A 120 -17.79 6.05 1.68
CA ALA A 120 -18.88 5.60 0.80
C ALA A 120 -19.10 4.09 0.87
N GLN A 121 -20.37 3.71 0.98
CA GLN A 121 -20.88 2.36 1.17
C GLN A 121 -20.99 1.54 -0.11
N ALA A 122 -20.93 0.21 0.07
CA ALA A 122 -20.95 -0.82 -0.96
C ALA A 122 -22.35 -1.19 -1.45
N ASN A 123 -22.48 -1.64 -2.71
CA ASN A 123 -23.66 -2.31 -3.25
C ASN A 123 -23.35 -3.67 -3.91
N LYS A 124 -24.28 -4.59 -3.78
CA LYS A 124 -24.30 -6.04 -4.08
C LYS A 124 -24.63 -6.39 -5.56
N PRO A 125 -24.78 -7.68 -5.91
CA PRO A 125 -23.78 -8.60 -6.48
C PRO A 125 -24.18 -9.16 -7.86
N SER A 126 -23.29 -9.96 -8.51
CA SER A 126 -23.62 -11.25 -9.16
C SER A 126 -22.51 -11.76 -10.08
N ALA A 127 -22.08 -12.99 -9.94
CA ALA A 127 -21.99 -14.08 -10.91
C ALA A 127 -21.00 -15.16 -10.41
N LYS A 128 -21.36 -16.43 -10.63
CA LYS A 128 -20.58 -17.62 -10.26
C LYS A 128 -19.35 -17.77 -11.16
N ALA A 129 -18.18 -17.83 -10.54
CA ALA A 129 -16.95 -18.31 -11.13
C ALA A 129 -16.31 -19.27 -10.11
N GLU A 130 -15.55 -20.26 -10.59
CA GLU A 130 -14.86 -21.20 -9.71
C GLU A 130 -13.70 -20.52 -8.97
N PRO A 131 -13.40 -20.89 -7.70
CA PRO A 131 -12.29 -20.35 -6.95
C PRO A 131 -10.96 -20.71 -7.59
N ASP A 132 -10.02 -19.75 -7.59
CA ASP A 132 -8.64 -19.99 -7.99
C ASP A 132 -7.84 -20.80 -6.95
N ARG A 133 -6.53 -21.02 -7.22
CA ARG A 133 -5.64 -21.83 -6.36
C ARG A 133 -5.52 -21.34 -4.91
N ILE A 134 -5.80 -20.10 -4.63
CA ILE A 134 -5.74 -19.50 -3.30
C ILE A 134 -7.14 -19.29 -2.69
N GLY A 135 -8.20 -19.57 -3.45
CA GLY A 135 -9.59 -19.50 -3.01
C GLY A 135 -10.29 -18.17 -3.33
N LEU A 136 -9.84 -17.45 -4.36
CA LEU A 136 -10.49 -16.23 -4.86
C LEU A 136 -11.44 -16.54 -6.02
N VAL A 137 -12.63 -15.97 -5.95
CA VAL A 137 -13.53 -15.79 -7.09
C VAL A 137 -13.49 -14.33 -7.48
N LEU A 138 -12.98 -14.04 -8.66
CA LEU A 138 -12.69 -12.69 -9.15
C LEU A 138 -13.52 -12.33 -10.37
N LYS A 139 -13.80 -11.04 -10.53
CA LYS A 139 -14.42 -10.46 -11.72
C LYS A 139 -13.69 -9.17 -12.09
N GLU A 140 -13.49 -8.93 -13.37
CA GLU A 140 -12.93 -7.66 -13.83
C GLU A 140 -13.87 -6.49 -13.53
N ALA A 141 -13.27 -5.36 -13.13
CA ALA A 141 -14.00 -4.14 -12.90
C ALA A 141 -14.61 -3.61 -14.20
N THR A 142 -15.89 -3.27 -14.17
CA THR A 142 -16.58 -2.64 -15.30
C THR A 142 -16.03 -1.23 -15.57
N PRO A 143 -16.24 -0.66 -16.77
CA PRO A 143 -15.80 0.70 -17.08
C PRO A 143 -16.27 1.76 -16.08
N GLN A 144 -17.49 1.60 -15.54
CA GLN A 144 -18.03 2.49 -14.51
C GLN A 144 -17.31 2.33 -13.17
N GLN A 145 -16.97 1.10 -12.79
CA GLN A 145 -16.21 0.80 -11.57
C GLN A 145 -14.77 1.27 -11.69
N ARG A 146 -14.13 1.16 -12.87
CA ARG A 146 -12.78 1.70 -13.13
C ARG A 146 -12.72 3.23 -12.95
N LYS A 147 -13.79 3.96 -13.28
CA LYS A 147 -13.86 5.41 -12.99
C LYS A 147 -13.76 5.70 -11.49
N LYS A 148 -14.41 4.89 -10.65
CA LYS A 148 -14.31 4.98 -9.18
C LYS A 148 -12.93 4.57 -8.64
N LEU A 149 -12.17 3.77 -9.39
CA LEU A 149 -10.80 3.35 -9.11
C LEU A 149 -9.76 4.34 -9.66
N ASN A 150 -10.15 5.58 -9.93
CA ASN A 150 -9.27 6.59 -10.53
C ASN A 150 -8.65 6.13 -11.87
N GLY A 151 -9.39 5.35 -12.65
CA GLY A 151 -8.95 4.82 -13.94
C GLY A 151 -8.03 3.58 -13.81
N LYS A 152 -7.74 3.09 -12.62
CA LYS A 152 -6.96 1.86 -12.44
C LYS A 152 -7.77 0.63 -12.81
N ASN A 153 -7.12 -0.34 -13.41
CA ASN A 153 -7.68 -1.68 -13.56
C ASN A 153 -7.70 -2.38 -12.19
N GLY A 154 -8.62 -3.29 -12.00
CA GLY A 154 -8.72 -4.05 -10.76
C GLY A 154 -9.67 -5.24 -10.91
N LEU A 155 -9.46 -6.25 -10.08
CA LEU A 155 -10.29 -7.44 -10.00
C LEU A 155 -11.13 -7.38 -8.73
N ILE A 156 -12.45 -7.43 -8.88
CA ILE A 156 -13.39 -7.38 -7.76
C ILE A 156 -13.50 -8.78 -7.15
N VAL A 157 -13.33 -8.89 -5.85
CA VAL A 157 -13.52 -10.12 -5.10
C VAL A 157 -15.01 -10.39 -4.95
N ILE A 158 -15.50 -11.42 -5.63
CA ILE A 158 -16.88 -11.91 -5.53
C ILE A 158 -17.01 -12.84 -4.34
N GLU A 159 -16.01 -13.69 -4.13
CA GLU A 159 -15.93 -14.62 -3.01
C GLU A 159 -14.47 -14.86 -2.63
N ALA A 160 -14.25 -15.05 -1.33
CA ALA A 160 -12.94 -15.39 -0.78
C ALA A 160 -13.11 -16.61 0.14
N GLN A 161 -12.34 -17.65 -0.11
CA GLN A 161 -12.35 -18.92 0.63
C GLN A 161 -10.92 -19.35 0.99
N GLY A 162 -10.76 -20.33 1.86
CA GLY A 162 -9.46 -20.93 2.16
C GLY A 162 -8.41 -19.93 2.63
N ALA A 163 -7.22 -19.95 2.03
CA ALA A 163 -6.06 -19.16 2.44
C ALA A 163 -6.30 -17.64 2.37
N VAL A 164 -7.00 -17.15 1.35
CA VAL A 164 -7.26 -15.70 1.19
C VAL A 164 -8.28 -15.19 2.21
N ALA A 165 -9.28 -15.98 2.55
CA ALA A 165 -10.25 -15.62 3.59
C ALA A 165 -9.58 -15.56 4.97
N GLN A 166 -8.71 -16.52 5.28
CA GLN A 166 -7.90 -16.54 6.50
C GLN A 166 -6.94 -15.36 6.58
N ALA A 167 -6.38 -14.94 5.45
CA ALA A 167 -5.53 -13.75 5.35
C ALA A 167 -6.31 -12.44 5.48
N GLY A 168 -7.65 -12.48 5.49
CA GLY A 168 -8.49 -11.32 5.72
C GLY A 168 -8.99 -10.62 4.45
N VAL A 169 -8.84 -11.24 3.27
CA VAL A 169 -9.51 -10.77 2.05
C VAL A 169 -11.00 -11.03 2.15
N ARG A 170 -11.81 -10.07 1.71
CA ARG A 170 -13.27 -10.10 1.84
C ARG A 170 -13.95 -9.85 0.51
N ARG A 171 -15.18 -10.30 0.40
CA ARG A 171 -16.08 -9.94 -0.70
C ARG A 171 -16.21 -8.42 -0.81
N GLY A 172 -16.11 -7.89 -2.03
CA GLY A 172 -16.19 -6.47 -2.33
C GLY A 172 -14.83 -5.76 -2.31
N ASP A 173 -13.77 -6.42 -1.84
CA ASP A 173 -12.41 -5.93 -2.03
C ASP A 173 -12.06 -5.87 -3.52
N VAL A 174 -11.14 -4.98 -3.89
CA VAL A 174 -10.61 -4.91 -5.26
C VAL A 174 -9.13 -5.23 -5.23
N ILE A 175 -8.72 -6.26 -5.96
CA ILE A 175 -7.32 -6.60 -6.14
C ILE A 175 -6.73 -5.69 -7.21
N LEU A 176 -5.77 -4.87 -6.84
CA LEU A 176 -5.06 -3.94 -7.72
C LEU A 176 -3.72 -4.49 -8.18
N GLY A 177 -3.13 -5.42 -7.43
CA GLY A 177 -1.81 -5.97 -7.74
C GLY A 177 -1.51 -7.26 -7.01
N LEU A 178 -0.52 -7.96 -7.53
CA LEU A 178 0.09 -9.15 -6.93
C LEU A 178 1.59 -8.88 -6.74
N ASN A 179 2.08 -8.93 -5.51
CA ASN A 179 3.40 -8.43 -5.14
C ASN A 179 3.58 -6.99 -5.65
N ASN A 180 4.66 -6.71 -6.40
CA ASN A 180 4.92 -5.39 -6.97
C ASN A 180 4.48 -5.26 -8.45
N THR A 181 3.50 -6.04 -8.89
CA THR A 181 3.01 -6.00 -10.26
C THR A 181 1.52 -5.68 -10.26
N GLU A 182 1.15 -4.62 -10.98
CA GLU A 182 -0.26 -4.26 -11.16
C GLU A 182 -1.00 -5.34 -11.95
N VAL A 183 -2.25 -5.59 -11.58
CA VAL A 183 -3.12 -6.54 -12.25
C VAL A 183 -4.05 -5.80 -13.21
N GLN A 184 -3.95 -6.11 -14.50
CA GLN A 184 -4.75 -5.50 -15.54
C GLN A 184 -5.93 -6.36 -15.99
N SER A 185 -5.82 -7.70 -15.87
CA SER A 185 -6.86 -8.65 -16.26
C SER A 185 -6.81 -9.92 -15.39
N LEU A 186 -7.90 -10.68 -15.43
CA LEU A 186 -8.01 -11.96 -14.74
C LEU A 186 -6.97 -12.97 -15.27
N GLU A 187 -6.76 -12.97 -16.58
CA GLU A 187 -5.77 -13.86 -17.22
C GLU A 187 -4.35 -13.56 -16.74
N GLN A 188 -3.98 -12.28 -16.67
CA GLN A 188 -2.67 -11.86 -16.17
C GLN A 188 -2.49 -12.27 -14.71
N PHE A 189 -3.50 -12.05 -13.87
CA PHE A 189 -3.47 -12.45 -12.46
C PHE A 189 -3.26 -13.96 -12.31
N SER A 190 -4.02 -14.77 -13.06
CA SER A 190 -3.93 -16.22 -13.02
C SER A 190 -2.54 -16.71 -13.46
N LYS A 191 -1.98 -16.14 -14.54
CA LYS A 191 -0.62 -16.46 -15.02
C LYS A 191 0.45 -16.09 -13.98
N GLN A 192 0.34 -14.92 -13.39
CA GLN A 192 1.27 -14.48 -12.33
C GLN A 192 1.16 -15.38 -11.10
N LEU A 193 -0.06 -15.68 -10.65
CA LEU A 193 -0.27 -16.57 -9.51
C LEU A 193 0.29 -17.99 -9.78
N ALA A 194 0.14 -18.49 -11.01
CA ALA A 194 0.66 -19.79 -11.41
C ALA A 194 2.20 -19.88 -11.40
N SER A 195 2.90 -18.76 -11.57
CA SER A 195 4.37 -18.71 -11.53
C SER A 195 4.95 -18.92 -10.13
N PHE A 196 4.14 -18.77 -9.09
CA PHE A 196 4.56 -19.00 -7.71
C PHE A 196 4.29 -20.44 -7.30
N GLY A 197 5.31 -21.09 -6.75
CA GLY A 197 5.20 -22.45 -6.25
C GLY A 197 4.39 -22.57 -4.96
N PRO A 198 3.93 -23.78 -4.62
CA PRO A 198 3.22 -24.03 -3.35
C PRO A 198 4.11 -23.67 -2.15
N GLY A 199 3.48 -23.24 -1.07
CA GLY A 199 4.16 -22.82 0.17
C GLY A 199 4.82 -21.44 0.11
N LYS A 200 4.86 -20.76 -1.04
CA LYS A 200 5.36 -19.39 -1.16
C LYS A 200 4.31 -18.39 -0.68
N SER A 201 4.80 -17.28 -0.10
CA SER A 201 3.98 -16.14 0.26
C SER A 201 3.91 -15.15 -0.91
N VAL A 202 2.71 -14.68 -1.21
CA VAL A 202 2.44 -13.60 -2.15
C VAL A 202 1.71 -12.47 -1.44
N ALA A 203 1.91 -11.24 -1.86
CA ALA A 203 1.24 -10.08 -1.31
C ALA A 203 0.18 -9.56 -2.31
N LEU A 204 -1.08 -9.58 -1.92
CA LEU A 204 -2.16 -9.00 -2.70
C LEU A 204 -2.29 -7.51 -2.32
N LEU A 205 -2.18 -6.60 -3.29
CA LEU A 205 -2.56 -5.21 -3.10
C LEU A 205 -4.08 -5.10 -3.20
N VAL A 206 -4.71 -4.85 -2.08
CA VAL A 206 -6.16 -4.81 -1.92
C VAL A 206 -6.61 -3.38 -1.69
N LEU A 207 -7.63 -2.94 -2.43
CA LEU A 207 -8.37 -1.73 -2.13
C LEU A 207 -9.68 -2.11 -1.44
N ARG A 208 -9.88 -1.58 -0.23
CA ARG A 208 -11.09 -1.75 0.58
C ARG A 208 -11.67 -0.38 0.91
N GLY A 209 -12.79 -0.03 0.29
CA GLY A 209 -13.28 1.35 0.33
C GLY A 209 -12.28 2.30 -0.33
N GLU A 210 -11.73 3.22 0.43
CA GLU A 210 -10.70 4.17 -0.03
C GLU A 210 -9.29 3.78 0.40
N ASN A 211 -9.14 2.76 1.24
CA ASN A 211 -7.87 2.35 1.82
C ASN A 211 -7.22 1.21 1.01
N THR A 212 -5.95 1.37 0.71
CA THR A 212 -5.12 0.30 0.15
C THR A 212 -4.31 -0.38 1.23
N LEU A 213 -4.19 -1.71 1.14
CA LEU A 213 -3.39 -2.52 2.04
C LEU A 213 -2.81 -3.73 1.31
N TYR A 214 -1.66 -4.19 1.75
CA TYR A 214 -1.10 -5.45 1.29
C TYR A 214 -1.54 -6.59 2.22
N VAL A 215 -2.11 -7.64 1.62
CA VAL A 215 -2.54 -8.85 2.33
C VAL A 215 -1.61 -9.98 1.94
N PRO A 216 -0.78 -10.47 2.87
CA PRO A 216 0.08 -11.62 2.61
C PRO A 216 -0.78 -12.90 2.57
N VAL A 217 -0.63 -13.66 1.50
CA VAL A 217 -1.34 -14.93 1.31
C VAL A 217 -0.33 -16.03 1.03
N ARG A 218 -0.39 -17.12 1.78
CA ARG A 218 0.42 -18.30 1.51
C ARG A 218 -0.28 -19.20 0.51
N ILE A 219 0.41 -19.54 -0.57
CA ILE A 219 -0.14 -20.46 -1.58
C ILE A 219 -0.22 -21.86 -0.94
N PRO A 220 -1.41 -22.50 -0.93
CA PRO A 220 -1.55 -23.85 -0.39
C PRO A 220 -0.65 -24.84 -1.12
N ALA A 221 -0.15 -25.83 -0.40
CA ALA A 221 0.47 -27.00 -1.03
C ALA A 221 -0.61 -27.69 -1.90
N ALA A 222 -0.27 -28.07 -3.11
CA ALA A 222 -1.15 -28.93 -3.90
C ALA A 222 -1.38 -30.24 -3.10
N LYS A 223 -2.65 -30.57 -2.89
CA LYS A 223 -3.02 -31.89 -2.35
C LYS A 223 -2.76 -32.94 -3.39
#